data_ded627117f55271f7469db6b59e8b5ea
#
_entry.id   ded627117f55271f7469db6b59e8b5ea
#
_cell.length_a   1.000
_cell.length_b   1.000
_cell.length_c   1.000
_cell.angle_alpha   90.00
_cell.angle_beta   90.00
_cell.angle_gamma   90.00
#
_symmetry.space_group_name_H-M   'P 1'
#
loop_
_entity.id
_entity.type
_entity.pdbx_description
1 polymer ?
#
loop_
_entity_poly.entity_id
_entity_poly.type
_entity_poly.pdbx_seq_one_letter_code
_entity_poly.pdbx_strand_id
1 'polypeptide(L)'
;MTLGGALAAATARLAEAGIESARLEAELLLARACDDCARALLYAELDRDLTPEQEAAFDANVRRRVQREPLAYVLGEWGFRRLTLRTDRRALIPRPETEIVVERALEHIREQPDPDVLDVGTGTGAIALAIADEHAGARITAIDVSPDALALAEENRELTGVNGRVRLVEQDLTSGLGRARFDLVVSNPPYVEPDELATLQPEVRDWEPCIALVSRGSTEAVARAATEALRPGGWLVLETAAGTGERIRGLLDELGYERVTITPDLAGRDRVVEGKWKS
;
A
#
# COMPACT_ATOMS: atom_id res chain seq x y z
N MET A 1 11.07 34.55 5.78
CA MET A 1 10.91 34.34 4.29
C MET A 1 9.43 34.16 4.00
N THR A 2 8.92 34.77 2.86
CA THR A 2 7.49 34.58 2.48
C THR A 2 7.20 33.14 2.02
N LEU A 3 5.93 32.70 2.14
CA LEU A 3 5.49 31.39 1.65
C LEU A 3 5.83 31.23 0.16
N GLY A 4 5.56 32.26 -0.66
CA GLY A 4 5.86 32.23 -2.09
C GLY A 4 7.34 32.09 -2.38
N GLY A 5 8.19 32.79 -1.64
CA GLY A 5 9.64 32.69 -1.75
C GLY A 5 10.18 31.32 -1.34
N ALA A 6 9.68 30.77 -0.22
CA ALA A 6 10.01 29.43 0.26
C ALA A 6 9.62 28.35 -0.76
N LEU A 7 8.40 28.43 -1.29
CA LEU A 7 7.86 27.50 -2.27
C LEU A 7 8.67 27.52 -3.58
N ALA A 8 9.04 28.70 -4.08
CA ALA A 8 9.88 28.82 -5.28
C ALA A 8 11.27 28.21 -5.09
N ALA A 9 11.91 28.51 -3.95
CA ALA A 9 13.22 27.96 -3.62
C ALA A 9 13.20 26.44 -3.46
N ALA A 10 12.20 25.89 -2.78
CA ALA A 10 12.04 24.44 -2.62
C ALA A 10 11.77 23.75 -3.97
N THR A 11 10.90 24.32 -4.80
CA THR A 11 10.62 23.80 -6.14
C THR A 11 11.90 23.67 -6.96
N ALA A 12 12.76 24.69 -6.95
CA ALA A 12 14.03 24.64 -7.67
C ALA A 12 14.96 23.53 -7.13
N ARG A 13 15.12 23.44 -5.80
CA ARG A 13 15.96 22.40 -5.15
C ARG A 13 15.46 20.98 -5.45
N LEU A 14 14.16 20.75 -5.44
CA LEU A 14 13.56 19.44 -5.74
C LEU A 14 13.74 19.10 -7.22
N ALA A 15 13.56 20.06 -8.13
CA ALA A 15 13.78 19.86 -9.56
C ALA A 15 15.26 19.52 -9.86
N GLU A 16 16.21 20.22 -9.23
CA GLU A 16 17.66 19.92 -9.33
C GLU A 16 18.00 18.51 -8.83
N ALA A 17 17.25 18.01 -7.83
CA ALA A 17 17.37 16.62 -7.34
C ALA A 17 16.70 15.59 -8.25
N GLY A 18 16.14 15.99 -9.40
CA GLY A 18 15.52 15.10 -10.37
C GLY A 18 14.12 14.63 -9.97
N ILE A 19 13.39 15.42 -9.17
CA ILE A 19 12.01 15.14 -8.79
C ILE A 19 11.09 15.77 -9.84
N GLU A 20 10.35 14.94 -10.58
CA GLU A 20 9.51 15.40 -11.71
C GLU A 20 8.34 16.27 -11.24
N SER A 21 7.71 15.93 -10.11
CA SER A 21 6.58 16.66 -9.52
C SER A 21 7.01 17.73 -8.51
N ALA A 22 8.22 18.34 -8.71
CA ALA A 22 8.87 19.23 -7.75
C ALA A 22 7.96 20.32 -7.17
N ARG A 23 7.12 20.96 -8.02
CA ARG A 23 6.19 22.00 -7.57
C ARG A 23 5.10 21.48 -6.67
N LEU A 24 4.45 20.38 -7.07
CA LEU A 24 3.40 19.74 -6.29
C LEU A 24 3.94 19.25 -4.94
N GLU A 25 5.11 18.61 -4.96
CA GLU A 25 5.71 18.10 -3.73
C GLU A 25 6.16 19.22 -2.80
N ALA A 26 6.72 20.31 -3.32
CA ALA A 26 7.03 21.48 -2.51
C ALA A 26 5.79 22.08 -1.82
N GLU A 27 4.63 22.11 -2.51
CA GLU A 27 3.35 22.55 -1.93
C GLU A 27 2.88 21.64 -0.80
N LEU A 28 2.97 20.31 -0.97
CA LEU A 28 2.59 19.35 0.06
C LEU A 28 3.50 19.45 1.29
N LEU A 29 4.81 19.58 1.07
CA LEU A 29 5.78 19.76 2.16
C LEU A 29 5.57 21.08 2.91
N LEU A 30 5.22 22.16 2.19
CA LEU A 30 4.92 23.45 2.80
C LEU A 30 3.60 23.41 3.58
N ALA A 31 2.56 22.78 3.01
CA ALA A 31 1.29 22.55 3.71
C ALA A 31 1.50 21.81 5.04
N ARG A 32 2.30 20.76 5.03
CA ARG A 32 2.67 20.00 6.22
C ARG A 32 3.39 20.85 7.27
N ALA A 33 4.31 21.73 6.85
CA ALA A 33 5.03 22.64 7.75
C ALA A 33 4.13 23.77 8.30
N CYS A 34 2.97 24.02 7.67
CA CYS A 34 1.96 24.98 8.08
C CYS A 34 0.75 24.30 8.76
N ASP A 35 0.98 23.32 9.62
CA ASP A 35 -0.05 22.60 10.39
C ASP A 35 -1.11 21.93 9.51
N ASP A 36 -0.68 21.28 8.40
CA ASP A 36 -1.52 20.59 7.43
C ASP A 36 -2.61 21.47 6.80
N CYS A 37 -2.28 22.73 6.56
CA CYS A 37 -3.20 23.65 5.91
C CYS A 37 -3.57 23.17 4.50
N ALA A 38 -4.81 23.40 4.08
CA ALA A 38 -5.23 23.07 2.72
C ALA A 38 -4.35 23.81 1.68
N ARG A 39 -3.85 23.08 0.65
CA ARG A 39 -3.01 23.67 -0.42
C ARG A 39 -3.60 24.95 -1.03
N ALA A 40 -4.93 25.03 -1.14
CA ALA A 40 -5.61 26.22 -1.65
C ALA A 40 -5.34 27.47 -0.80
N LEU A 41 -5.16 27.30 0.51
CA LEU A 41 -4.86 28.40 1.43
C LEU A 41 -3.43 28.94 1.23
N LEU A 42 -2.48 28.10 0.83
CA LEU A 42 -1.12 28.55 0.51
C LEU A 42 -1.13 29.62 -0.57
N TYR A 43 -1.97 29.44 -1.59
CA TYR A 43 -2.09 30.40 -2.70
C TYR A 43 -2.75 31.72 -2.32
N ALA A 44 -3.59 31.70 -1.28
CA ALA A 44 -4.22 32.93 -0.76
C ALA A 44 -3.25 33.75 0.11
N GLU A 45 -2.15 33.15 0.58
CA GLU A 45 -1.25 33.74 1.58
C GLU A 45 0.21 33.78 1.12
N LEU A 46 0.50 33.77 -0.17
CA LEU A 46 1.87 33.72 -0.71
C LEU A 46 2.81 34.83 -0.19
N ASP A 47 2.24 35.99 0.15
CA ASP A 47 2.99 37.14 0.68
C ASP A 47 3.17 37.08 2.20
N ARG A 48 2.53 36.15 2.92
CA ARG A 48 2.69 35.96 4.35
C ARG A 48 4.08 35.39 4.65
N ASP A 49 4.73 35.90 5.70
CA ASP A 49 5.96 35.33 6.20
C ASP A 49 5.71 34.01 6.97
N LEU A 50 6.61 33.05 6.77
CA LEU A 50 6.68 31.85 7.61
C LEU A 50 7.17 32.22 9.02
N THR A 51 6.66 31.52 10.04
CA THR A 51 7.30 31.59 11.35
C THR A 51 8.65 30.86 11.30
N PRO A 52 9.59 31.18 12.22
CA PRO A 52 10.86 30.48 12.28
C PRO A 52 10.73 28.96 12.40
N GLU A 53 9.72 28.46 13.14
CA GLU A 53 9.42 27.05 13.33
C GLU A 53 8.92 26.40 12.02
N GLN A 54 7.99 27.06 11.32
CA GLN A 54 7.48 26.62 10.02
C GLN A 54 8.59 26.58 8.97
N GLU A 55 9.44 27.62 8.92
CA GLU A 55 10.58 27.67 8.01
C GLU A 55 11.58 26.54 8.30
N ALA A 56 11.91 26.27 9.56
CA ALA A 56 12.81 25.19 9.95
C ALA A 56 12.22 23.80 9.63
N ALA A 57 10.94 23.56 9.91
CA ALA A 57 10.25 22.32 9.60
C ALA A 57 10.17 22.08 8.08
N PHE A 58 9.82 23.12 7.32
CA PHE A 58 9.77 23.04 5.86
C PHE A 58 11.14 22.72 5.26
N ASP A 59 12.20 23.45 5.66
CA ASP A 59 13.55 23.21 5.15
C ASP A 59 14.07 21.81 5.54
N ALA A 60 13.73 21.30 6.72
CA ALA A 60 14.05 19.93 7.11
C ALA A 60 13.37 18.90 6.18
N ASN A 61 12.08 19.06 5.89
CA ASN A 61 11.34 18.21 4.98
C ASN A 61 11.89 18.27 3.54
N VAL A 62 12.20 19.45 3.05
CA VAL A 62 12.82 19.63 1.71
C VAL A 62 14.19 18.96 1.65
N ARG A 63 15.02 19.05 2.70
CA ARG A 63 16.33 18.35 2.74
C ARG A 63 16.17 16.84 2.65
N ARG A 64 15.23 16.25 3.40
CA ARG A 64 14.93 14.80 3.33
C ARG A 64 14.53 14.41 1.91
N ARG A 65 13.63 15.17 1.30
CA ARG A 65 13.13 14.87 -0.04
C ARG A 65 14.18 15.04 -1.15
N VAL A 66 15.07 16.01 -1.04
CA VAL A 66 16.24 16.17 -1.93
C VAL A 66 17.17 14.95 -1.89
N GLN A 67 17.23 14.25 -0.75
CA GLN A 67 17.96 12.97 -0.62
C GLN A 67 17.19 11.78 -1.21
N ARG A 68 16.12 12.02 -1.95
CA ARG A 68 15.25 11.02 -2.57
C ARG A 68 14.49 10.15 -1.55
N GLU A 69 14.36 10.61 -0.29
CA GLU A 69 13.44 9.97 0.64
C GLU A 69 12.00 10.11 0.11
N PRO A 70 11.19 9.01 0.07
CA PRO A 70 9.84 9.06 -0.46
C PRO A 70 9.00 10.16 0.18
N LEU A 71 8.20 10.87 -0.63
CA LEU A 71 7.34 11.95 -0.12
C LEU A 71 6.43 11.48 1.02
N ALA A 72 5.84 10.29 0.88
CA ALA A 72 4.99 9.70 1.91
C ALA A 72 5.73 9.51 3.25
N TYR A 73 7.01 9.11 3.23
CA TYR A 73 7.80 8.98 4.44
C TYR A 73 8.19 10.34 5.05
N VAL A 74 8.42 11.34 4.20
CA VAL A 74 8.70 12.70 4.67
C VAL A 74 7.46 13.31 5.34
N LEU A 75 6.28 13.10 4.76
CA LEU A 75 4.99 13.54 5.33
C LEU A 75 4.58 12.72 6.56
N GLY A 76 5.03 11.47 6.65
CA GLY A 76 4.69 10.55 7.75
C GLY A 76 3.31 9.91 7.62
N GLU A 77 2.56 10.26 6.58
CA GLU A 77 1.22 9.72 6.32
C GLU A 77 0.92 9.72 4.82
N TRP A 78 0.00 8.83 4.41
CA TRP A 78 -0.41 8.70 3.01
C TRP A 78 -1.87 8.29 2.88
N GLY A 79 -2.55 8.84 1.89
CA GLY A 79 -3.94 8.47 1.58
C GLY A 79 -4.02 7.10 0.92
N PHE A 80 -4.97 6.28 1.32
CA PHE A 80 -5.33 5.03 0.67
C PHE A 80 -6.84 4.81 0.81
N ARG A 81 -7.55 4.76 -0.33
CA ARG A 81 -9.02 4.74 -0.37
C ARG A 81 -9.62 5.88 0.47
N ARG A 82 -10.35 5.57 1.54
CA ARG A 82 -10.95 6.54 2.46
C ARG A 82 -10.12 6.79 3.72
N LEU A 83 -8.97 6.15 3.81
CA LEU A 83 -8.12 6.19 5.00
C LEU A 83 -6.91 7.09 4.78
N THR A 84 -6.43 7.67 5.87
CA THR A 84 -5.08 8.23 5.97
C THR A 84 -4.27 7.32 6.88
N LEU A 85 -3.17 6.78 6.35
CA LEU A 85 -2.33 5.80 7.03
C LEU A 85 -0.95 6.39 7.32
N ARG A 86 -0.40 6.08 8.49
CA ARG A 86 1.01 6.34 8.77
C ARG A 86 1.90 5.54 7.84
N THR A 87 2.97 6.18 7.39
CA THR A 87 3.94 5.57 6.48
C THR A 87 5.35 5.93 6.87
N ASP A 88 6.21 4.92 6.96
CA ASP A 88 7.65 5.04 7.14
C ASP A 88 8.36 3.80 6.59
N ARG A 89 9.68 3.72 6.77
CA ARG A 89 10.52 2.66 6.19
C ARG A 89 10.26 1.23 6.72
N ARG A 90 9.32 1.04 7.65
CA ARG A 90 8.94 -0.29 8.16
C ARG A 90 8.13 -1.10 7.17
N ALA A 91 7.41 -0.45 6.23
CA ALA A 91 6.57 -1.13 5.25
C ALA A 91 6.51 -0.39 3.91
N LEU A 92 6.07 -1.12 2.87
CA LEU A 92 5.80 -0.56 1.53
C LEU A 92 4.76 0.56 1.62
N ILE A 93 4.99 1.66 0.92
CA ILE A 93 3.99 2.73 0.77
C ILE A 93 2.79 2.17 0.00
N PRO A 94 1.54 2.35 0.49
CA PRO A 94 0.35 1.93 -0.25
C PRO A 94 0.31 2.55 -1.64
N ARG A 95 0.08 1.73 -2.67
CA ARG A 95 0.03 2.16 -4.07
C ARG A 95 -1.42 2.39 -4.52
N PRO A 96 -1.68 3.36 -5.39
CA PRO A 96 -3.03 3.57 -5.94
C PRO A 96 -3.59 2.31 -6.63
N GLU A 97 -2.73 1.54 -7.30
CA GLU A 97 -3.11 0.30 -7.97
C GLU A 97 -3.64 -0.77 -6.99
N THR A 98 -3.14 -0.79 -5.76
CA THR A 98 -3.61 -1.70 -4.69
C THR A 98 -5.06 -1.41 -4.27
N GLU A 99 -5.59 -0.22 -4.56
CA GLU A 99 -7.00 0.07 -4.32
C GLU A 99 -7.93 -0.81 -5.18
N ILE A 100 -7.47 -1.26 -6.37
CA ILE A 100 -8.20 -2.20 -7.22
C ILE A 100 -8.30 -3.57 -6.53
N VAL A 101 -7.26 -3.99 -5.83
CA VAL A 101 -7.28 -5.23 -5.02
C VAL A 101 -8.40 -5.18 -3.98
N VAL A 102 -8.49 -4.06 -3.26
CA VAL A 102 -9.56 -3.86 -2.26
C VAL A 102 -10.94 -3.85 -2.90
N GLU A 103 -11.10 -3.18 -4.05
CA GLU A 103 -12.37 -3.14 -4.79
C GLU A 103 -12.81 -4.55 -5.19
N ARG A 104 -11.93 -5.35 -5.78
CA ARG A 104 -12.20 -6.73 -6.17
C ARG A 104 -12.54 -7.60 -4.95
N ALA A 105 -11.75 -7.46 -3.88
CA ALA A 105 -11.98 -8.16 -2.63
C ALA A 105 -13.39 -7.89 -2.07
N LEU A 106 -13.78 -6.62 -1.97
CA LEU A 106 -15.09 -6.19 -1.48
C LEU A 106 -16.24 -6.70 -2.35
N GLU A 107 -16.05 -6.77 -3.68
CA GLU A 107 -17.09 -7.31 -4.57
C GLU A 107 -17.40 -8.77 -4.27
N HIS A 108 -16.40 -9.59 -3.96
CA HIS A 108 -16.60 -11.03 -3.68
C HIS A 108 -17.24 -11.31 -2.32
N ILE A 109 -17.14 -10.39 -1.37
CA ILE A 109 -17.70 -10.56 -0.03
C ILE A 109 -18.93 -9.70 0.23
N ARG A 110 -19.35 -8.88 -0.72
CA ARG A 110 -20.40 -7.86 -0.58
C ARG A 110 -21.68 -8.38 0.07
N GLU A 111 -22.12 -9.58 -0.32
CA GLU A 111 -23.38 -10.15 0.12
C GLU A 111 -23.23 -11.05 1.36
N GLN A 112 -22.03 -11.26 1.84
CA GLN A 112 -21.75 -12.07 3.02
C GLN A 112 -21.88 -11.18 4.27
N PRO A 113 -22.69 -11.52 5.28
CA PRO A 113 -22.86 -10.66 6.45
C PRO A 113 -21.58 -10.58 7.29
N ASP A 114 -20.88 -11.70 7.48
CA ASP A 114 -19.73 -11.83 8.38
C ASP A 114 -18.58 -12.61 7.73
N PRO A 115 -17.97 -12.12 6.63
CA PRO A 115 -16.92 -12.86 5.95
C PRO A 115 -15.63 -12.90 6.77
N ASP A 116 -14.95 -14.06 6.76
CA ASP A 116 -13.61 -14.22 7.28
C ASP A 116 -12.60 -13.96 6.16
N VAL A 117 -11.75 -12.95 6.32
CA VAL A 117 -10.77 -12.51 5.33
C VAL A 117 -9.35 -12.71 5.85
N LEU A 118 -8.46 -13.18 5.00
CA LEU A 118 -7.02 -13.24 5.26
C LEU A 118 -6.28 -12.29 4.34
N ASP A 119 -5.54 -11.34 4.92
CA ASP A 119 -4.62 -10.45 4.21
C ASP A 119 -3.18 -10.95 4.44
N VAL A 120 -2.50 -11.35 3.37
CA VAL A 120 -1.15 -11.96 3.40
C VAL A 120 -0.10 -10.94 2.97
N GLY A 121 0.87 -10.66 3.85
CA GLY A 121 1.84 -9.59 3.64
C GLY A 121 1.20 -8.21 3.82
N THR A 122 0.58 -7.99 4.99
CA THR A 122 -0.27 -6.81 5.22
C THR A 122 0.46 -5.48 5.20
N GLY A 123 1.78 -5.46 5.43
CA GLY A 123 2.60 -4.25 5.40
C GLY A 123 2.08 -3.17 6.36
N THR A 124 1.65 -2.02 5.82
CA THR A 124 1.04 -0.93 6.60
C THR A 124 -0.35 -1.26 7.13
N GLY A 125 -0.92 -2.41 6.78
CA GLY A 125 -2.30 -2.77 7.04
C GLY A 125 -3.30 -2.22 6.00
N ALA A 126 -2.85 -1.61 4.92
CA ALA A 126 -3.69 -0.86 3.99
C ALA A 126 -4.89 -1.64 3.46
N ILE A 127 -4.68 -2.87 2.94
CA ILE A 127 -5.75 -3.73 2.42
C ILE A 127 -6.70 -4.15 3.53
N ALA A 128 -6.16 -4.69 4.63
CA ALA A 128 -6.94 -5.18 5.76
C ALA A 128 -7.82 -4.08 6.38
N LEU A 129 -7.25 -2.90 6.61
CA LEU A 129 -7.93 -1.78 7.22
C LEU A 129 -8.99 -1.18 6.29
N ALA A 130 -8.71 -1.08 4.98
CA ALA A 130 -9.69 -0.61 4.00
C ALA A 130 -10.89 -1.57 3.88
N ILE A 131 -10.65 -2.89 3.84
CA ILE A 131 -11.74 -3.88 3.83
C ILE A 131 -12.57 -3.75 5.12
N ALA A 132 -11.92 -3.60 6.29
CA ALA A 132 -12.63 -3.44 7.55
C ALA A 132 -13.43 -2.13 7.62
N ASP A 133 -12.94 -1.05 7.04
CA ASP A 133 -13.65 0.24 6.99
C ASP A 133 -14.89 0.17 6.08
N GLU A 134 -14.76 -0.51 4.93
CA GLU A 134 -15.79 -0.52 3.89
C GLU A 134 -16.81 -1.67 4.02
N HIS A 135 -16.49 -2.72 4.79
CA HIS A 135 -17.40 -3.85 5.06
C HIS A 135 -17.59 -4.07 6.56
N ALA A 136 -18.75 -3.66 7.08
CA ALA A 136 -19.00 -3.61 8.52
C ALA A 136 -18.93 -4.98 9.25
N GLY A 137 -19.24 -6.08 8.56
CA GLY A 137 -19.23 -7.44 9.15
C GLY A 137 -17.92 -8.21 8.95
N ALA A 138 -16.99 -7.71 8.11
CA ALA A 138 -15.78 -8.46 7.80
C ALA A 138 -14.87 -8.62 9.03
N ARG A 139 -14.39 -9.84 9.24
CA ARG A 139 -13.36 -10.19 10.24
C ARG A 139 -12.07 -10.48 9.53
N ILE A 140 -11.06 -9.66 9.74
CA ILE A 140 -9.81 -9.75 9.01
C ILE A 140 -8.71 -10.33 9.91
N THR A 141 -8.03 -11.35 9.43
CA THR A 141 -6.72 -11.76 9.93
C THR A 141 -5.69 -11.21 8.95
N ALA A 142 -4.80 -10.36 9.42
CA ALA A 142 -3.74 -9.75 8.62
C ALA A 142 -2.40 -10.27 9.11
N ILE A 143 -1.66 -10.91 8.22
CA ILE A 143 -0.38 -11.52 8.56
C ILE A 143 0.78 -10.83 7.85
N ASP A 144 1.92 -10.78 8.53
CA ASP A 144 3.20 -10.36 7.95
C ASP A 144 4.34 -11.11 8.64
N VAL A 145 5.44 -11.30 7.95
CA VAL A 145 6.67 -11.88 8.50
C VAL A 145 7.51 -10.84 9.25
N SER A 146 7.28 -9.56 8.97
CA SER A 146 8.01 -8.43 9.55
C SER A 146 7.30 -7.90 10.80
N PRO A 147 7.90 -8.04 12.00
CA PRO A 147 7.37 -7.42 13.21
C PRO A 147 7.32 -5.87 13.13
N ASP A 148 8.25 -5.26 12.38
CA ASP A 148 8.25 -3.81 12.17
C ASP A 148 7.06 -3.35 11.31
N ALA A 149 6.71 -4.11 10.27
CA ALA A 149 5.51 -3.85 9.46
C ALA A 149 4.24 -4.00 10.32
N LEU A 150 4.15 -5.06 11.13
CA LEU A 150 3.04 -5.27 12.04
C LEU A 150 2.91 -4.16 13.10
N ALA A 151 4.02 -3.62 13.60
CA ALA A 151 4.00 -2.49 14.51
C ALA A 151 3.40 -1.24 13.83
N LEU A 152 3.76 -0.97 12.56
CA LEU A 152 3.16 0.12 11.78
C LEU A 152 1.68 -0.13 11.48
N ALA A 153 1.31 -1.37 11.12
CA ALA A 153 -0.09 -1.77 10.91
C ALA A 153 -0.93 -1.60 12.18
N GLU A 154 -0.36 -1.86 13.36
CA GLU A 154 -1.02 -1.65 14.64
C GLU A 154 -1.29 -0.16 14.90
N GLU A 155 -0.30 0.71 14.66
CA GLU A 155 -0.49 2.16 14.75
C GLU A 155 -1.61 2.64 13.80
N ASN A 156 -1.66 2.08 12.59
CA ASN A 156 -2.70 2.39 11.60
C ASN A 156 -4.07 1.85 12.02
N ARG A 157 -4.13 0.66 12.61
CA ARG A 157 -5.37 0.08 13.13
C ARG A 157 -5.96 0.96 14.24
N GLU A 158 -5.13 1.47 15.14
CA GLU A 158 -5.56 2.40 16.18
C GLU A 158 -6.05 3.72 15.59
N LEU A 159 -5.32 4.27 14.62
CA LEU A 159 -5.65 5.54 13.96
C LEU A 159 -7.00 5.47 13.22
N THR A 160 -7.28 4.35 12.54
CA THR A 160 -8.51 4.16 11.75
C THR A 160 -9.72 3.73 12.57
N GLY A 161 -9.54 3.31 13.81
CA GLY A 161 -10.62 2.93 14.71
C GLY A 161 -11.32 1.60 14.41
N VAL A 162 -10.77 0.75 13.52
CA VAL A 162 -11.33 -0.57 13.16
C VAL A 162 -10.85 -1.71 14.07
N ASN A 163 -10.41 -1.39 15.28
CA ASN A 163 -9.67 -2.24 16.22
C ASN A 163 -10.31 -3.63 16.50
N GLY A 164 -11.62 -3.70 16.58
CA GLY A 164 -12.30 -4.96 16.94
C GLY A 164 -12.39 -6.00 15.82
N ARG A 165 -12.04 -5.64 14.57
CA ARG A 165 -12.30 -6.48 13.39
C ARG A 165 -11.04 -6.91 12.64
N VAL A 166 -9.89 -6.31 12.94
CA VAL A 166 -8.61 -6.65 12.33
C VAL A 166 -7.67 -7.22 13.39
N ARG A 167 -7.25 -8.46 13.19
CA ARG A 167 -6.26 -9.17 14.02
C ARG A 167 -4.94 -9.25 13.26
N LEU A 168 -3.90 -8.63 13.79
CA LEU A 168 -2.54 -8.70 13.30
C LEU A 168 -1.80 -9.92 13.87
N VAL A 169 -1.08 -10.64 13.02
CA VAL A 169 -0.38 -11.87 13.40
C VAL A 169 0.98 -11.94 12.71
N GLU A 170 2.04 -12.11 13.46
CA GLU A 170 3.35 -12.43 12.92
C GLU A 170 3.32 -13.88 12.41
N GLN A 171 3.48 -14.07 11.11
CA GLN A 171 3.43 -15.37 10.49
C GLN A 171 4.21 -15.39 9.18
N ASP A 172 5.09 -16.38 9.05
CA ASP A 172 5.75 -16.68 7.80
C ASP A 172 4.83 -17.56 6.94
N LEU A 173 4.66 -17.17 5.66
CA LEU A 173 3.87 -17.90 4.67
C LEU A 173 4.33 -19.36 4.53
N THR A 174 5.63 -19.66 4.72
CA THR A 174 6.18 -21.01 4.64
C THR A 174 5.67 -21.94 5.74
N SER A 175 5.14 -21.40 6.83
CA SER A 175 4.50 -22.19 7.90
C SER A 175 3.05 -22.59 7.58
N GLY A 176 2.55 -22.21 6.38
CA GLY A 176 1.18 -22.43 5.94
C GLY A 176 0.20 -21.39 6.45
N LEU A 177 -0.97 -21.30 5.82
CA LEU A 177 -2.02 -20.31 6.15
C LEU A 177 -3.16 -20.87 7.03
N GLY A 178 -3.03 -22.12 7.47
CA GLY A 178 -4.10 -22.84 8.18
C GLY A 178 -5.06 -23.51 7.22
N ARG A 179 -6.15 -24.11 7.75
CA ARG A 179 -7.07 -24.92 6.93
C ARG A 179 -8.49 -24.33 6.88
N ALA A 180 -9.01 -24.20 5.66
CA ALA A 180 -10.42 -24.00 5.28
C ALA A 180 -11.20 -23.04 6.21
N ARG A 181 -10.72 -21.85 6.46
CA ARG A 181 -11.35 -20.88 7.37
C ARG A 181 -11.82 -19.60 6.71
N PHE A 182 -11.26 -19.24 5.56
CA PHE A 182 -11.44 -17.93 4.96
C PHE A 182 -12.39 -17.98 3.77
N ASP A 183 -13.23 -16.98 3.68
CA ASP A 183 -14.09 -16.72 2.53
C ASP A 183 -13.33 -15.96 1.44
N LEU A 184 -12.28 -15.24 1.85
CA LEU A 184 -11.41 -14.50 0.97
C LEU A 184 -9.96 -14.55 1.47
N VAL A 185 -9.02 -14.79 0.56
CA VAL A 185 -7.59 -14.53 0.74
C VAL A 185 -7.19 -13.42 -0.21
N VAL A 186 -6.54 -12.39 0.31
CA VAL A 186 -6.07 -11.25 -0.46
C VAL A 186 -4.58 -11.02 -0.20
N SER A 187 -3.83 -10.58 -1.20
CA SER A 187 -2.42 -10.24 -1.04
C SER A 187 -1.92 -9.28 -2.11
N ASN A 188 -1.05 -8.37 -1.71
CA ASN A 188 -0.09 -7.70 -2.60
C ASN A 188 1.31 -8.24 -2.29
N PRO A 189 1.71 -9.38 -2.87
CA PRO A 189 2.99 -10.00 -2.58
C PRO A 189 4.13 -9.27 -3.28
N PRO A 190 5.38 -9.36 -2.78
CA PRO A 190 6.55 -8.87 -3.49
C PRO A 190 6.66 -9.52 -4.88
N TYR A 191 6.79 -8.69 -5.94
CA TYR A 191 6.81 -9.15 -7.33
C TYR A 191 7.96 -8.61 -8.17
N VAL A 192 8.84 -7.77 -7.61
CA VAL A 192 10.03 -7.24 -8.32
C VAL A 192 11.09 -8.34 -8.41
N GLU A 193 11.54 -8.66 -9.62
CA GLU A 193 12.61 -9.63 -9.81
C GLU A 193 13.96 -9.04 -9.31
N PRO A 194 14.87 -9.86 -8.77
CA PRO A 194 16.12 -9.36 -8.17
C PRO A 194 16.99 -8.52 -9.11
N ASP A 195 16.97 -8.80 -10.41
CA ASP A 195 17.72 -8.06 -11.44
C ASP A 195 17.04 -6.75 -11.85
N GLU A 196 15.75 -6.59 -11.59
CA GLU A 196 15.01 -5.36 -11.82
C GLU A 196 15.22 -4.32 -10.71
N LEU A 197 15.65 -4.71 -9.52
CA LEU A 197 15.79 -3.83 -8.36
C LEU A 197 16.65 -2.59 -8.67
N ALA A 198 17.72 -2.75 -9.43
CA ALA A 198 18.62 -1.66 -9.81
C ALA A 198 17.95 -0.63 -10.75
N THR A 199 16.88 -0.99 -11.43
CA THR A 199 16.15 -0.11 -12.37
C THR A 199 15.06 0.72 -11.71
N LEU A 200 14.70 0.40 -10.47
CA LEU A 200 13.68 1.12 -9.73
C LEU A 200 14.10 2.56 -9.42
N GLN A 201 13.12 3.43 -9.25
CA GLN A 201 13.36 4.79 -8.77
C GLN A 201 14.12 4.77 -7.45
N PRO A 202 15.00 5.72 -7.20
CA PRO A 202 15.77 5.79 -5.96
C PRO A 202 14.94 5.75 -4.69
N GLU A 203 13.75 6.37 -4.71
CA GLU A 203 12.77 6.37 -3.62
C GLU A 203 12.37 4.97 -3.20
N VAL A 204 12.16 4.09 -4.16
CA VAL A 204 11.75 2.70 -3.92
C VAL A 204 12.97 1.86 -3.55
N ARG A 205 14.00 1.88 -4.40
CA ARG A 205 15.18 1.03 -4.28
C ARG A 205 15.96 1.23 -2.98
N ASP A 206 16.14 2.50 -2.56
CA ASP A 206 17.05 2.86 -1.48
C ASP A 206 16.36 3.07 -0.14
N TRP A 207 15.01 3.16 -0.13
CA TRP A 207 14.26 3.54 1.04
C TRP A 207 13.21 2.53 1.48
N GLU A 208 12.54 1.88 0.55
CA GLU A 208 11.51 0.89 0.91
C GLU A 208 12.12 -0.47 1.28
N PRO A 209 11.50 -1.24 2.18
CA PRO A 209 12.09 -2.48 2.66
C PRO A 209 12.22 -3.51 1.53
N CYS A 210 13.42 -4.00 1.29
CA CYS A 210 13.72 -4.97 0.22
C CYS A 210 12.86 -6.24 0.29
N ILE A 211 12.49 -6.67 1.51
CA ILE A 211 11.62 -7.83 1.71
C ILE A 211 10.21 -7.63 1.15
N ALA A 212 9.74 -6.37 1.08
CA ALA A 212 8.43 -6.03 0.53
C ALA A 212 8.47 -5.82 -1.00
N LEU A 213 9.65 -5.77 -1.60
CA LEU A 213 9.84 -5.51 -3.03
C LEU A 213 10.18 -6.79 -3.80
N VAL A 214 11.22 -7.51 -3.32
CA VAL A 214 11.87 -8.56 -4.11
C VAL A 214 11.09 -9.86 -4.06
N SER A 215 10.65 -10.30 -5.24
CA SER A 215 10.02 -11.60 -5.44
C SER A 215 11.00 -12.73 -5.17
N ARG A 216 10.51 -13.73 -4.44
CA ARG A 216 11.16 -15.03 -4.27
C ARG A 216 10.16 -16.15 -4.56
N GLY A 217 9.29 -15.95 -5.57
CA GLY A 217 8.17 -16.82 -5.83
C GLY A 217 7.00 -16.58 -4.84
N SER A 218 6.91 -15.37 -4.28
CA SER A 218 5.92 -15.06 -3.23
C SER A 218 4.48 -15.16 -3.74
N THR A 219 4.22 -14.69 -4.97
CA THR A 219 2.89 -14.77 -5.59
C THR A 219 2.44 -16.21 -5.74
N GLU A 220 3.31 -17.08 -6.25
CA GLU A 220 3.06 -18.51 -6.41
C GLU A 220 2.89 -19.22 -5.06
N ALA A 221 3.67 -18.82 -4.07
CA ALA A 221 3.58 -19.37 -2.71
C ALA A 221 2.25 -19.02 -2.05
N VAL A 222 1.78 -17.76 -2.17
CA VAL A 222 0.46 -17.35 -1.68
C VAL A 222 -0.64 -18.13 -2.40
N ALA A 223 -0.60 -18.22 -3.74
CA ALA A 223 -1.60 -18.92 -4.53
C ALA A 223 -1.74 -20.40 -4.10
N ARG A 224 -0.62 -21.08 -3.86
CA ARG A 224 -0.61 -22.48 -3.38
C ARG A 224 -1.12 -22.60 -1.94
N ALA A 225 -0.64 -21.77 -1.03
CA ALA A 225 -1.03 -21.82 0.37
C ALA A 225 -2.53 -21.48 0.57
N ALA A 226 -3.08 -20.61 -0.26
CA ALA A 226 -4.49 -20.23 -0.23
C ALA A 226 -5.42 -21.41 -0.54
N THR A 227 -4.99 -22.44 -1.31
CA THR A 227 -5.82 -23.63 -1.60
C THR A 227 -6.21 -24.41 -0.32
N GLU A 228 -5.37 -24.37 0.72
CA GLU A 228 -5.68 -24.99 2.00
C GLU A 228 -6.45 -24.07 2.95
N ALA A 229 -6.24 -22.76 2.81
CA ALA A 229 -6.82 -21.74 3.70
C ALA A 229 -8.25 -21.36 3.33
N LEU A 230 -8.60 -21.41 2.04
CA LEU A 230 -9.92 -21.05 1.54
C LEU A 230 -10.96 -22.13 1.85
N ARG A 231 -12.15 -21.68 2.21
CA ARG A 231 -13.34 -22.52 2.20
C ARG A 231 -13.72 -22.90 0.76
N PRO A 232 -14.40 -24.02 0.53
CA PRO A 232 -15.05 -24.25 -0.76
C PRO A 232 -15.90 -23.06 -1.19
N GLY A 233 -15.70 -22.56 -2.42
CA GLY A 233 -16.38 -21.39 -2.93
C GLY A 233 -15.79 -20.04 -2.53
N GLY A 234 -14.74 -20.00 -1.72
CA GLY A 234 -13.99 -18.79 -1.36
C GLY A 234 -13.16 -18.23 -2.51
N TRP A 235 -12.65 -17.03 -2.36
CA TRP A 235 -11.91 -16.32 -3.41
C TRP A 235 -10.47 -16.02 -3.03
N LEU A 236 -9.59 -16.08 -4.01
CA LEU A 236 -8.23 -15.54 -3.95
C LEU A 236 -8.17 -14.30 -4.82
N VAL A 237 -7.61 -13.20 -4.28
CA VAL A 237 -7.38 -11.94 -5.00
C VAL A 237 -5.92 -11.52 -4.81
N LEU A 238 -5.17 -11.44 -5.91
CA LEU A 238 -3.73 -11.16 -5.90
C LEU A 238 -3.40 -9.93 -6.73
N GLU A 239 -2.62 -9.01 -6.16
CA GLU A 239 -1.90 -8.03 -6.98
C GLU A 239 -0.77 -8.71 -7.74
N THR A 240 -0.47 -8.24 -8.95
CA THR A 240 0.56 -8.79 -9.80
C THR A 240 1.30 -7.70 -10.57
N ALA A 241 2.53 -7.97 -10.99
CA ALA A 241 3.27 -7.10 -11.88
C ALA A 241 2.59 -7.00 -13.25
N ALA A 242 2.72 -5.84 -13.89
CA ALA A 242 2.24 -5.66 -15.27
C ALA A 242 2.84 -6.71 -16.21
N GLY A 243 1.98 -7.32 -17.05
CA GLY A 243 2.38 -8.34 -18.03
C GLY A 243 2.58 -9.75 -17.45
N THR A 244 2.33 -9.97 -16.15
CA THR A 244 2.43 -11.31 -15.55
C THR A 244 1.07 -11.99 -15.34
N GLY A 245 -0.02 -11.30 -15.60
CA GLY A 245 -1.38 -11.78 -15.31
C GLY A 245 -1.69 -13.13 -15.94
N GLU A 246 -1.35 -13.34 -17.23
CA GLU A 246 -1.58 -14.62 -17.91
C GLU A 246 -0.79 -15.78 -17.29
N ARG A 247 0.44 -15.54 -16.82
CA ARG A 247 1.24 -16.55 -16.12
C ARG A 247 0.58 -16.94 -14.79
N ILE A 248 0.11 -15.97 -14.05
CA ILE A 248 -0.57 -16.22 -12.76
C ILE A 248 -1.93 -16.86 -13.00
N ARG A 249 -2.68 -16.46 -14.04
CA ARG A 249 -3.93 -17.14 -14.43
C ARG A 249 -3.69 -18.62 -14.70
N GLY A 250 -2.68 -18.95 -15.53
CA GLY A 250 -2.33 -20.34 -15.80
C GLY A 250 -1.99 -21.14 -14.53
N LEU A 251 -1.27 -20.53 -13.59
CA LEU A 251 -0.99 -21.14 -12.29
C LEU A 251 -2.29 -21.40 -11.50
N LEU A 252 -3.21 -20.44 -11.43
CA LEU A 252 -4.47 -20.64 -10.70
C LEU A 252 -5.32 -21.73 -11.34
N ASP A 253 -5.38 -21.79 -12.68
CA ASP A 253 -6.07 -22.87 -13.41
C ASP A 253 -5.45 -24.25 -13.08
N GLU A 254 -4.11 -24.35 -13.08
CA GLU A 254 -3.40 -25.59 -12.71
C GLU A 254 -3.65 -26.02 -11.26
N LEU A 255 -3.78 -25.06 -10.34
CA LEU A 255 -4.10 -25.32 -8.92
C LEU A 255 -5.56 -25.72 -8.72
N GLY A 256 -6.43 -25.54 -9.72
CA GLY A 256 -7.83 -25.92 -9.70
C GLY A 256 -8.76 -24.80 -9.22
N TYR A 257 -8.33 -23.53 -9.29
CA TYR A 257 -9.25 -22.41 -9.17
C TYR A 257 -10.16 -22.32 -10.39
N GLU A 258 -11.39 -21.87 -10.17
CA GLU A 258 -12.39 -21.65 -11.22
C GLU A 258 -12.65 -20.14 -11.38
N ARG A 259 -13.23 -19.75 -12.52
CA ARG A 259 -13.58 -18.34 -12.82
C ARG A 259 -12.39 -17.40 -12.68
N VAL A 260 -11.23 -17.84 -13.11
CA VAL A 260 -10.01 -17.02 -13.04
C VAL A 260 -10.14 -15.83 -14.00
N THR A 261 -9.98 -14.62 -13.45
CA THR A 261 -10.05 -13.36 -14.21
C THR A 261 -8.86 -12.48 -13.94
N ILE A 262 -8.55 -11.61 -14.91
CA ILE A 262 -7.51 -10.59 -14.79
C ILE A 262 -8.20 -9.24 -14.88
N THR A 263 -7.98 -8.38 -13.89
CA THR A 263 -8.46 -7.01 -13.86
C THR A 263 -7.30 -6.05 -14.11
N PRO A 264 -7.37 -5.22 -15.17
CA PRO A 264 -6.35 -4.24 -15.48
C PRO A 264 -6.46 -2.99 -14.59
N ASP A 265 -5.33 -2.24 -14.50
CA ASP A 265 -5.34 -0.89 -13.97
C ASP A 265 -5.92 0.13 -14.98
N LEU A 266 -6.02 1.41 -14.58
CA LEU A 266 -6.54 2.48 -15.43
C LEU A 266 -5.71 2.73 -16.70
N ALA A 267 -4.47 2.25 -16.74
CA ALA A 267 -3.60 2.30 -17.91
C ALA A 267 -3.73 1.04 -18.79
N GLY A 268 -4.62 0.11 -18.46
CA GLY A 268 -4.85 -1.13 -19.19
C GLY A 268 -3.80 -2.21 -18.98
N ARG A 269 -2.97 -2.09 -17.93
CA ARG A 269 -1.95 -3.08 -17.57
C ARG A 269 -2.53 -4.07 -16.55
N ASP A 270 -2.21 -5.36 -16.70
CA ASP A 270 -2.58 -6.38 -15.71
C ASP A 270 -2.23 -5.89 -14.30
N ARG A 271 -3.17 -6.03 -13.36
CA ARG A 271 -2.94 -5.59 -11.99
C ARG A 271 -3.46 -6.56 -10.95
N VAL A 272 -4.63 -7.14 -11.16
CA VAL A 272 -5.22 -8.10 -10.22
C VAL A 272 -5.53 -9.39 -10.95
N VAL A 273 -5.11 -10.53 -10.40
CA VAL A 273 -5.57 -11.85 -10.80
C VAL A 273 -6.35 -12.46 -9.67
N GLU A 274 -7.54 -12.92 -9.96
CA GLU A 274 -8.44 -13.49 -8.97
C GLU A 274 -9.02 -14.82 -9.44
N GLY A 275 -9.34 -15.70 -8.50
CA GLY A 275 -9.92 -17.01 -8.81
C GLY A 275 -10.75 -17.52 -7.66
N LYS A 276 -11.83 -18.24 -8.00
CA LYS A 276 -12.71 -18.89 -7.02
C LYS A 276 -12.17 -20.27 -6.70
N TRP A 277 -12.00 -20.58 -5.41
CA TRP A 277 -11.66 -21.94 -4.99
C TRP A 277 -12.86 -22.86 -5.23
N LYS A 278 -12.60 -24.02 -5.81
CA LYS A 278 -13.63 -25.00 -6.15
C LYS A 278 -14.51 -25.39 -4.94
N SER A 279 -15.77 -25.66 -5.23
CA SER A 279 -16.79 -26.01 -4.24
C SER A 279 -16.68 -27.46 -3.76
#